data_3cc170945a2d9561614a0650bcce9d46
#
_entry.id   3cc170945a2d9561614a0650bcce9d46
#
_cell.length_a   1.000
_cell.length_b   1.000
_cell.length_c   1.000
_cell.angle_alpha   90.00
_cell.angle_beta   90.00
_cell.angle_gamma   90.00
#
_symmetry.space_group_name_H-M   'P 1'
#
loop_
_entity.id
_entity.type
_entity.pdbx_description
1 polymer ?
#
loop_
_entity_poly.entity_id
_entity_poly.type
_entity_poly.pdbx_seq_one_letter_code
_entity_poly.pdbx_strand_id
1 'polypeptide(L)'
;MENREPAVLVEGLYKAYGDTRALDGLDMTVERGTVHAILGPNGAGKTTLVRTLATLLRVQRGRVEVDGIDVAARPRDVRRRIGLLGQHAALDEELSGRQNLELFGRLHHLGGRRAAARAGELLERFGLADTGKRPVSGYSGGMRRRLDLAASLIVDPAVLFLDEPTTGLDPRGRTEVWESVRSLVGAGTTVLLTTQYLEEADQLADLISVVDGGRVIAEGTADRLKGLVGGDRLDVVVANPGRLAEAAAVLGRLFGGSGAFDLDQLVKFDQSPGEGERPRRISLPVADRRGALARAVRALDAEGIEAEDLAVRRPTLDEVFLRLTGSPAESPADAAGAPAPPAAGVPAAPGTT
;
A
#
# COMPACT_ATOMS: atom_id res chain seq x y z
N MET A 1 -2.18 30.00 7.70
CA MET A 1 -1.90 28.55 7.75
C MET A 1 -0.86 28.37 8.84
N GLU A 2 -1.27 27.83 10.00
CA GLU A 2 -0.31 27.51 11.06
C GLU A 2 0.71 26.52 10.50
N ASN A 3 1.98 26.86 10.64
CA ASN A 3 3.11 26.01 10.27
C ASN A 3 3.18 24.85 11.30
N ARG A 4 2.32 23.85 11.16
CA ARG A 4 2.34 22.67 12.01
C ARG A 4 3.54 21.82 11.61
N GLU A 5 4.43 21.58 12.55
CA GLU A 5 5.55 20.64 12.33
C GLU A 5 5.04 19.30 11.82
N PRO A 6 5.68 18.71 10.80
CA PRO A 6 5.27 17.44 10.24
C PRO A 6 5.32 16.32 11.29
N ALA A 7 4.54 15.25 11.07
CA ALA A 7 4.61 14.07 11.91
C ALA A 7 5.88 13.25 11.66
N VAL A 8 6.34 13.22 10.39
CA VAL A 8 7.61 12.60 10.00
C VAL A 8 8.31 13.51 9.00
N LEU A 9 9.60 13.72 9.21
CA LEU A 9 10.50 14.43 8.30
C LEU A 9 11.69 13.54 7.98
N VAL A 10 11.98 13.36 6.70
CA VAL A 10 13.13 12.61 6.19
C VAL A 10 13.83 13.47 5.16
N GLU A 11 15.12 13.72 5.37
CA GLU A 11 15.97 14.55 4.48
C GLU A 11 17.24 13.77 4.13
N GLY A 12 17.45 13.47 2.85
CA GLY A 12 18.64 12.82 2.31
C GLY A 12 18.95 11.45 2.93
N LEU A 13 17.92 10.68 3.30
CA LEU A 13 18.12 9.39 3.99
C LEU A 13 18.82 8.39 3.09
N TYR A 14 19.96 7.88 3.57
CA TYR A 14 20.77 6.88 2.90
C TYR A 14 20.93 5.64 3.78
N LYS A 15 20.79 4.46 3.17
CA LYS A 15 21.01 3.16 3.82
C LYS A 15 21.51 2.13 2.83
N ALA A 16 22.63 1.47 3.15
CA ALA A 16 23.17 0.37 2.36
C ALA A 16 23.42 -0.87 3.22
N TYR A 17 23.34 -2.02 2.58
CA TYR A 17 23.69 -3.35 3.10
C TYR A 17 24.76 -3.95 2.15
N GLY A 18 26.03 -3.95 2.57
CA GLY A 18 27.11 -4.27 1.66
C GLY A 18 27.09 -3.32 0.46
N ASP A 19 27.04 -3.89 -0.73
CA ASP A 19 27.01 -3.14 -2.00
C ASP A 19 25.61 -2.70 -2.44
N THR A 20 24.57 -3.19 -1.77
CA THR A 20 23.17 -2.87 -2.10
C THR A 20 22.69 -1.61 -1.40
N ARG A 21 22.34 -0.58 -2.17
CA ARG A 21 21.72 0.65 -1.67
C ARG A 21 20.24 0.43 -1.52
N ALA A 22 19.76 0.30 -0.29
CA ALA A 22 18.35 0.13 0.00
C ALA A 22 17.61 1.47 0.06
N LEU A 23 18.27 2.55 0.49
CA LEU A 23 17.78 3.93 0.44
C LEU A 23 18.92 4.80 -0.09
N ASP A 24 18.60 5.69 -1.04
CA ASP A 24 19.62 6.44 -1.78
C ASP A 24 19.27 7.95 -1.89
N GLY A 25 19.33 8.65 -0.75
CA GLY A 25 18.99 10.06 -0.67
C GLY A 25 17.48 10.30 -0.69
N LEU A 26 16.72 9.53 0.07
CA LEU A 26 15.27 9.64 0.13
C LEU A 26 14.85 10.85 0.96
N ASP A 27 13.98 11.69 0.37
CA ASP A 27 13.31 12.82 1.03
C ASP A 27 11.82 12.52 1.13
N MET A 28 11.19 12.83 2.28
CA MET A 28 9.76 12.62 2.50
C MET A 28 9.26 13.46 3.68
N THR A 29 8.03 13.97 3.57
CA THR A 29 7.34 14.68 4.64
C THR A 29 5.95 14.08 4.85
N VAL A 30 5.59 13.77 6.11
CA VAL A 30 4.27 13.24 6.47
C VAL A 30 3.53 14.25 7.33
N GLU A 31 2.37 14.69 6.87
CA GLU A 31 1.50 15.60 7.58
C GLU A 31 0.79 14.92 8.77
N ARG A 32 0.55 15.71 9.84
CA ARG A 32 -0.15 15.16 11.02
C ARG A 32 -1.61 14.85 10.73
N GLY A 33 -2.10 13.73 11.29
CA GLY A 33 -3.49 13.31 11.17
C GLY A 33 -3.89 12.88 9.77
N THR A 34 -2.95 12.41 8.95
CA THR A 34 -3.17 11.89 7.60
C THR A 34 -2.72 10.45 7.46
N VAL A 35 -3.18 9.81 6.39
CA VAL A 35 -2.63 8.55 5.88
C VAL A 35 -1.66 8.87 4.76
N HIS A 36 -0.38 8.60 4.97
CA HIS A 36 0.64 8.66 3.94
C HIS A 36 1.02 7.25 3.50
N ALA A 37 0.82 6.91 2.23
CA ALA A 37 1.19 5.63 1.68
C ALA A 37 2.55 5.68 0.99
N ILE A 38 3.39 4.69 1.26
CA ILE A 38 4.63 4.42 0.52
C ILE A 38 4.35 3.24 -0.41
N LEU A 39 4.20 3.54 -1.68
CA LEU A 39 3.92 2.57 -2.73
C LEU A 39 5.21 2.22 -3.48
N GLY A 40 5.45 0.94 -3.77
CA GLY A 40 6.62 0.53 -4.54
C GLY A 40 6.74 -0.98 -4.67
N PRO A 41 7.56 -1.48 -5.61
CA PRO A 41 7.78 -2.90 -5.79
C PRO A 41 8.54 -3.52 -4.61
N ASN A 42 8.62 -4.85 -4.58
CA ASN A 42 9.47 -5.55 -3.65
C ASN A 42 10.94 -5.15 -3.86
N GLY A 43 11.66 -4.90 -2.77
CA GLY A 43 13.05 -4.41 -2.84
C GLY A 43 13.21 -2.90 -3.03
N ALA A 44 12.14 -2.11 -3.22
CA ALA A 44 12.23 -0.66 -3.38
C ALA A 44 12.76 0.11 -2.15
N GLY A 45 12.87 -0.54 -0.98
CA GLY A 45 13.36 0.08 0.25
C GLY A 45 12.28 0.40 1.29
N LYS A 46 11.00 0.11 1.03
CA LYS A 46 9.86 0.43 1.91
C LYS A 46 10.04 -0.04 3.36
N THR A 47 10.28 -1.33 3.55
CA THR A 47 10.51 -1.92 4.90
C THR A 47 11.77 -1.36 5.56
N THR A 48 12.83 -1.06 4.79
CA THR A 48 14.05 -0.43 5.31
C THR A 48 13.76 0.97 5.83
N LEU A 49 12.95 1.74 5.12
CA LEU A 49 12.50 3.07 5.55
C LEU A 49 11.71 2.97 6.85
N VAL A 50 10.64 2.16 6.90
CA VAL A 50 9.83 1.97 8.10
C VAL A 50 10.68 1.51 9.30
N ARG A 51 11.57 0.54 9.13
CA ARG A 51 12.46 0.08 10.20
C ARG A 51 13.42 1.15 10.69
N THR A 52 13.86 2.06 9.81
CA THR A 52 14.71 3.19 10.18
C THR A 52 13.92 4.22 10.99
N LEU A 53 12.70 4.59 10.55
CA LEU A 53 11.80 5.49 11.25
C LEU A 53 11.40 4.93 12.63
N ALA A 54 11.15 3.61 12.70
CA ALA A 54 10.82 2.90 13.94
C ALA A 54 12.04 2.66 14.86
N THR A 55 13.21 3.21 14.55
CA THR A 55 14.47 3.05 15.32
C THR A 55 15.02 1.62 15.38
N LEU A 56 14.53 0.71 14.55
CA LEU A 56 15.04 -0.67 14.46
C LEU A 56 16.33 -0.76 13.66
N LEU A 57 16.58 0.20 12.78
CA LEU A 57 17.81 0.36 12.01
C LEU A 57 18.44 1.72 12.30
N ARG A 58 19.76 1.77 12.35
CA ARG A 58 20.48 3.04 12.54
C ARG A 58 20.45 3.86 11.26
N VAL A 59 20.23 5.16 11.39
CA VAL A 59 20.44 6.15 10.34
C VAL A 59 21.93 6.15 9.96
N GLN A 60 22.26 5.91 8.68
CA GLN A 60 23.63 5.96 8.22
C GLN A 60 24.02 7.37 7.76
N ARG A 61 23.13 8.03 6.98
CA ARG A 61 23.25 9.42 6.54
C ARG A 61 21.86 10.03 6.39
N GLY A 62 21.77 11.35 6.44
CA GLY A 62 20.54 12.10 6.37
C GLY A 62 20.00 12.49 7.74
N ARG A 63 18.89 13.22 7.74
CA ARG A 63 18.15 13.64 8.94
C ARG A 63 16.79 12.97 8.96
N VAL A 64 16.42 12.43 10.09
CA VAL A 64 15.14 11.74 10.28
C VAL A 64 14.52 12.19 11.60
N GLU A 65 13.31 12.73 11.52
CA GLU A 65 12.54 13.13 12.68
C GLU A 65 11.16 12.45 12.68
N VAL A 66 10.71 12.03 13.85
CA VAL A 66 9.38 11.49 14.10
C VAL A 66 8.78 12.24 15.27
N ASP A 67 7.63 12.84 15.08
CA ASP A 67 6.95 13.70 16.07
C ASP A 67 7.86 14.83 16.62
N GLY A 68 8.71 15.42 15.75
CA GLY A 68 9.68 16.44 16.11
C GLY A 68 10.89 15.92 16.89
N ILE A 69 11.09 14.60 16.96
CA ILE A 69 12.18 13.96 17.70
C ILE A 69 13.17 13.34 16.72
N ASP A 70 14.43 13.74 16.78
CA ASP A 70 15.51 13.15 15.98
C ASP A 70 15.70 11.66 16.33
N VAL A 71 15.55 10.82 15.31
CA VAL A 71 15.59 9.34 15.42
C VAL A 71 16.97 8.83 15.82
N ALA A 72 18.04 9.49 15.36
CA ALA A 72 19.42 9.08 15.65
C ALA A 72 19.83 9.48 17.07
N ALA A 73 19.47 10.70 17.47
CA ALA A 73 19.86 11.27 18.76
C ALA A 73 19.02 10.74 19.92
N ARG A 74 17.70 10.57 19.72
CA ARG A 74 16.76 10.22 20.81
C ARG A 74 15.85 9.02 20.50
N PRO A 75 16.39 7.85 20.11
CA PRO A 75 15.59 6.70 19.66
C PRO A 75 14.64 6.15 20.75
N ARG A 76 14.98 6.32 22.04
CA ARG A 76 14.10 5.89 23.15
C ARG A 76 12.84 6.75 23.25
N ASP A 77 12.95 8.04 22.99
CA ASP A 77 11.82 8.97 23.01
C ASP A 77 10.91 8.75 21.82
N VAL A 78 11.48 8.51 20.65
CA VAL A 78 10.71 8.12 19.43
C VAL A 78 9.87 6.88 19.69
N ARG A 79 10.45 5.81 20.27
CA ARG A 79 9.72 4.56 20.58
C ARG A 79 8.52 4.73 21.52
N ARG A 80 8.47 5.79 22.30
CA ARG A 80 7.30 6.11 23.15
C ARG A 80 6.18 6.83 22.41
N ARG A 81 6.47 7.31 21.19
CA ARG A 81 5.56 8.12 20.38
C ARG A 81 5.01 7.38 19.17
N ILE A 82 5.53 6.18 18.89
CA ILE A 82 5.20 5.40 17.71
C ILE A 82 4.53 4.07 18.07
N GLY A 83 3.67 3.61 17.16
CA GLY A 83 3.25 2.23 17.04
C GLY A 83 3.85 1.61 15.78
N LEU A 84 4.10 0.32 15.79
CA LEU A 84 4.59 -0.41 14.63
C LEU A 84 3.81 -1.71 14.46
N LEU A 85 3.23 -1.89 13.30
CA LEU A 85 2.69 -3.16 12.81
C LEU A 85 3.63 -3.67 11.71
N GLY A 86 4.38 -4.73 12.01
CA GLY A 86 5.30 -5.36 11.06
C GLY A 86 4.59 -6.35 10.12
N GLN A 87 5.36 -6.95 9.20
CA GLN A 87 4.86 -7.99 8.29
C GLN A 87 4.44 -9.28 9.02
N HIS A 88 5.13 -9.60 10.12
CA HIS A 88 4.80 -10.76 10.96
C HIS A 88 4.12 -10.29 12.24
N ALA A 89 3.05 -10.97 12.62
CA ALA A 89 2.36 -10.70 13.87
C ALA A 89 3.30 -10.95 15.06
N ALA A 90 3.33 -9.99 15.99
CA ALA A 90 4.11 -10.12 17.22
C ALA A 90 3.33 -10.80 18.36
N LEU A 91 2.19 -11.42 18.04
CA LEU A 91 1.28 -12.03 18.97
C LEU A 91 1.76 -13.43 19.40
N ASP A 92 1.58 -13.74 20.67
CA ASP A 92 1.72 -15.09 21.20
C ASP A 92 0.42 -15.86 20.93
N GLU A 93 0.52 -16.94 20.14
CA GLU A 93 -0.63 -17.73 19.71
C GLU A 93 -1.26 -18.57 20.82
N GLU A 94 -0.53 -18.88 21.89
CA GLU A 94 -1.02 -19.63 23.04
C GLU A 94 -1.82 -18.74 23.99
N LEU A 95 -1.53 -17.44 24.00
CA LEU A 95 -2.23 -16.47 24.81
C LEU A 95 -3.56 -16.05 24.17
N SER A 96 -4.52 -15.65 24.99
CA SER A 96 -5.75 -15.03 24.49
C SER A 96 -5.47 -13.61 23.98
N GLY A 97 -6.41 -13.05 23.18
CA GLY A 97 -6.29 -11.68 22.69
C GLY A 97 -6.13 -10.66 23.84
N ARG A 98 -6.85 -10.83 24.93
CA ARG A 98 -6.73 -9.98 26.13
C ARG A 98 -5.35 -10.10 26.77
N GLN A 99 -4.86 -11.33 26.95
CA GLN A 99 -3.55 -11.58 27.57
C GLN A 99 -2.41 -10.99 26.74
N ASN A 100 -2.50 -11.09 25.40
CA ASN A 100 -1.56 -10.44 24.49
C ASN A 100 -1.52 -8.92 24.73
N LEU A 101 -2.67 -8.24 24.69
CA LEU A 101 -2.71 -6.79 24.87
C LEU A 101 -2.25 -6.38 26.27
N GLU A 102 -2.59 -7.12 27.31
CA GLU A 102 -2.09 -6.87 28.67
C GLU A 102 -0.58 -7.07 28.78
N LEU A 103 -0.02 -8.08 28.08
CA LEU A 103 1.43 -8.30 27.99
C LEU A 103 2.12 -7.11 27.32
N PHE A 104 1.64 -6.65 26.17
CA PHE A 104 2.18 -5.45 25.53
C PHE A 104 2.07 -4.22 26.41
N GLY A 105 0.94 -4.02 27.10
CA GLY A 105 0.79 -2.93 28.06
C GLY A 105 1.86 -2.96 29.17
N ARG A 106 2.16 -4.13 29.70
CA ARG A 106 3.22 -4.31 30.72
C ARG A 106 4.61 -4.06 30.16
N LEU A 107 4.91 -4.54 28.95
CA LEU A 107 6.18 -4.30 28.25
C LEU A 107 6.41 -2.80 28.00
N HIS A 108 5.35 -2.04 27.77
CA HIS A 108 5.37 -0.59 27.66
C HIS A 108 5.23 0.15 29.02
N HIS A 109 5.45 -0.57 30.14
CA HIS A 109 5.42 -0.02 31.50
C HIS A 109 4.08 0.57 31.94
N LEU A 110 2.97 0.20 31.31
CA LEU A 110 1.65 0.47 31.87
C LEU A 110 1.45 -0.42 33.11
N GLY A 111 1.09 0.14 34.23
CA GLY A 111 0.76 -0.66 35.41
C GLY A 111 -0.39 -1.63 35.13
N GLY A 112 -0.43 -2.80 35.78
CA GLY A 112 -1.35 -3.90 35.47
C GLY A 112 -2.82 -3.49 35.33
N ARG A 113 -3.31 -2.58 36.20
CA ARG A 113 -4.69 -2.06 36.11
C ARG A 113 -4.93 -1.26 34.83
N ARG A 114 -3.98 -0.39 34.42
CA ARG A 114 -4.06 0.40 33.18
C ARG A 114 -3.94 -0.50 31.95
N ALA A 115 -3.05 -1.49 31.98
CA ALA A 115 -2.89 -2.45 30.89
C ALA A 115 -4.19 -3.24 30.66
N ALA A 116 -4.85 -3.71 31.73
CA ALA A 116 -6.12 -4.43 31.64
C ALA A 116 -7.28 -3.55 31.12
N ALA A 117 -7.38 -2.29 31.57
CA ALA A 117 -8.36 -1.34 31.08
C ALA A 117 -8.16 -1.05 29.60
N ARG A 118 -6.92 -0.72 29.19
CA ARG A 118 -6.56 -0.43 27.80
C ARG A 118 -6.78 -1.63 26.89
N ALA A 119 -6.47 -2.85 27.34
CA ALA A 119 -6.76 -4.07 26.62
C ALA A 119 -8.27 -4.23 26.35
N GLY A 120 -9.12 -3.93 27.33
CA GLY A 120 -10.58 -3.94 27.15
C GLY A 120 -11.04 -2.94 26.10
N GLU A 121 -10.63 -1.68 26.21
CA GLU A 121 -10.97 -0.62 25.24
C GLU A 121 -10.57 -1.00 23.80
N LEU A 122 -9.35 -1.53 23.62
CA LEU A 122 -8.87 -1.92 22.30
C LEU A 122 -9.63 -3.13 21.75
N LEU A 123 -9.92 -4.15 22.56
CA LEU A 123 -10.76 -5.28 22.12
C LEU A 123 -12.14 -4.84 21.66
N GLU A 124 -12.77 -3.91 22.38
CA GLU A 124 -14.06 -3.34 21.96
C GLU A 124 -13.93 -2.55 20.67
N ARG A 125 -12.95 -1.63 20.58
CA ARG A 125 -12.71 -0.80 19.39
C ARG A 125 -12.47 -1.61 18.13
N PHE A 126 -11.80 -2.76 18.23
CA PHE A 126 -11.48 -3.64 17.10
C PHE A 126 -12.47 -4.78 16.88
N GLY A 127 -13.61 -4.78 17.59
CA GLY A 127 -14.65 -5.80 17.44
C GLY A 127 -14.20 -7.20 17.86
N LEU A 128 -13.33 -7.30 18.87
CA LEU A 128 -12.74 -8.54 19.39
C LEU A 128 -13.15 -8.83 20.85
N ALA A 129 -14.10 -8.07 21.42
CA ALA A 129 -14.51 -8.20 22.82
C ALA A 129 -14.98 -9.61 23.16
N ASP A 130 -15.84 -10.21 22.30
CA ASP A 130 -16.43 -11.54 22.53
C ASP A 130 -15.41 -12.67 22.39
N THR A 131 -14.33 -12.43 21.65
CA THR A 131 -13.29 -13.43 21.36
C THR A 131 -12.03 -13.22 22.19
N GLY A 132 -11.93 -12.13 22.94
CA GLY A 132 -10.75 -11.74 23.67
C GLY A 132 -10.25 -12.73 24.74
N LYS A 133 -11.06 -13.73 25.12
CA LYS A 133 -10.69 -14.83 26.03
C LYS A 133 -10.20 -16.09 25.33
N ARG A 134 -10.35 -16.18 24.00
CA ARG A 134 -9.90 -17.35 23.21
C ARG A 134 -8.42 -17.23 22.90
N PRO A 135 -7.64 -18.33 22.82
CA PRO A 135 -6.28 -18.33 22.31
C PRO A 135 -6.24 -17.78 20.88
N VAL A 136 -5.18 -17.03 20.56
CA VAL A 136 -4.98 -16.39 19.26
C VAL A 136 -4.79 -17.44 18.14
N SER A 137 -4.29 -18.64 18.47
CA SER A 137 -4.23 -19.77 17.53
C SER A 137 -5.58 -20.11 16.87
N GLY A 138 -6.70 -19.85 17.55
CA GLY A 138 -8.05 -20.05 17.04
C GLY A 138 -8.65 -18.83 16.29
N TYR A 139 -7.88 -17.76 16.05
CA TYR A 139 -8.33 -16.57 15.34
C TYR A 139 -8.20 -16.76 13.82
N SER A 140 -9.10 -16.12 13.04
CA SER A 140 -8.90 -15.96 11.60
C SER A 140 -7.73 -15.01 11.32
N GLY A 141 -7.20 -15.02 10.09
CA GLY A 141 -6.14 -14.09 9.68
C GLY A 141 -6.52 -12.63 9.92
N GLY A 142 -7.73 -12.21 9.53
CA GLY A 142 -8.25 -10.88 9.78
C GLY A 142 -8.38 -10.54 11.27
N MET A 143 -8.81 -11.48 12.11
CA MET A 143 -8.86 -11.28 13.57
C MET A 143 -7.46 -11.12 14.17
N ARG A 144 -6.49 -11.94 13.74
CA ARG A 144 -5.09 -11.80 14.19
C ARG A 144 -4.53 -10.44 13.79
N ARG A 145 -4.76 -9.99 12.56
CA ARG A 145 -4.28 -8.70 12.07
C ARG A 145 -4.90 -7.53 12.81
N ARG A 146 -6.21 -7.58 13.10
CA ARG A 146 -6.87 -6.56 13.93
C ARG A 146 -6.34 -6.54 15.37
N LEU A 147 -6.05 -7.70 15.96
CA LEU A 147 -5.45 -7.76 17.30
C LEU A 147 -4.02 -7.21 17.31
N ASP A 148 -3.23 -7.50 16.28
CA ASP A 148 -1.86 -6.99 16.13
C ASP A 148 -1.85 -5.47 15.93
N LEU A 149 -2.80 -4.95 15.13
CA LEU A 149 -3.04 -3.52 15.01
C LEU A 149 -3.46 -2.90 16.37
N ALA A 150 -4.34 -3.55 17.12
CA ALA A 150 -4.70 -3.13 18.46
C ALA A 150 -3.50 -3.09 19.42
N ALA A 151 -2.60 -4.08 19.35
CA ALA A 151 -1.37 -4.12 20.14
C ALA A 151 -0.43 -2.95 19.81
N SER A 152 -0.33 -2.54 18.54
CA SER A 152 0.47 -1.37 18.13
C SER A 152 -0.04 -0.03 18.68
N LEU A 153 -1.29 -0.01 19.18
CA LEU A 153 -1.95 1.17 19.75
C LEU A 153 -1.98 1.18 21.29
N ILE A 154 -1.32 0.25 21.92
CA ILE A 154 -1.39 0.09 23.39
C ILE A 154 -0.92 1.35 24.14
N VAL A 155 0.02 2.10 23.55
CA VAL A 155 0.59 3.35 24.14
C VAL A 155 -0.02 4.63 23.56
N ASP A 156 -1.06 4.55 22.73
CA ASP A 156 -1.68 5.69 22.07
C ASP A 156 -0.65 6.52 21.27
N PRO A 157 -0.09 5.97 20.20
CA PRO A 157 1.03 6.59 19.49
C PRO A 157 0.60 7.82 18.70
N ALA A 158 1.49 8.81 18.57
CA ALA A 158 1.31 9.97 17.69
C ALA A 158 1.43 9.58 16.23
N VAL A 159 2.30 8.60 15.91
CA VAL A 159 2.54 8.08 14.56
C VAL A 159 2.48 6.56 14.59
N LEU A 160 1.69 5.99 13.69
CA LEU A 160 1.55 4.55 13.49
C LEU A 160 2.20 4.14 12.17
N PHE A 161 3.17 3.25 12.23
CA PHE A 161 3.80 2.63 11.06
C PHE A 161 3.16 1.29 10.78
N LEU A 162 2.71 1.09 9.54
CA LEU A 162 2.08 -0.15 9.05
C LEU A 162 2.90 -0.70 7.89
N ASP A 163 3.61 -1.82 8.10
CA ASP A 163 4.41 -2.45 7.05
C ASP A 163 3.58 -3.57 6.40
N GLU A 164 3.04 -3.30 5.21
CA GLU A 164 2.16 -4.17 4.42
C GLU A 164 0.99 -4.75 5.23
N PRO A 165 0.06 -3.90 5.74
CA PRO A 165 -0.91 -4.32 6.75
C PRO A 165 -1.93 -5.36 6.27
N THR A 166 -2.15 -5.51 4.97
CA THR A 166 -3.19 -6.39 4.41
C THR A 166 -2.65 -7.58 3.64
N THR A 167 -1.33 -7.77 3.61
CA THR A 167 -0.71 -8.93 2.93
C THR A 167 -1.21 -10.24 3.51
N GLY A 168 -1.62 -11.17 2.64
CA GLY A 168 -2.13 -12.49 3.01
C GLY A 168 -3.56 -12.51 3.56
N LEU A 169 -4.28 -11.38 3.55
CA LEU A 169 -5.69 -11.33 3.94
C LEU A 169 -6.62 -11.53 2.74
N ASP A 170 -7.75 -12.15 3.00
CA ASP A 170 -8.87 -12.19 2.07
C ASP A 170 -9.49 -10.78 1.86
N PRO A 171 -10.31 -10.56 0.82
CA PRO A 171 -10.89 -9.24 0.54
C PRO A 171 -11.67 -8.65 1.72
N ARG A 172 -12.39 -9.50 2.47
CA ARG A 172 -13.14 -9.05 3.65
C ARG A 172 -12.21 -8.58 4.78
N GLY A 173 -11.16 -9.36 5.07
CA GLY A 173 -10.15 -8.99 6.07
C GLY A 173 -9.44 -7.69 5.73
N ARG A 174 -9.16 -7.43 4.45
CA ARG A 174 -8.59 -6.15 4.00
C ARG A 174 -9.52 -4.99 4.31
N THR A 175 -10.80 -5.09 3.95
CA THR A 175 -11.79 -4.04 4.23
C THR A 175 -11.88 -3.74 5.73
N GLU A 176 -11.90 -4.76 6.58
CA GLU A 176 -11.95 -4.60 8.04
C GLU A 176 -10.71 -3.86 8.60
N VAL A 177 -9.51 -4.14 8.04
CA VAL A 177 -8.28 -3.41 8.39
C VAL A 177 -8.33 -1.96 7.90
N TRP A 178 -8.79 -1.72 6.67
CA TRP A 178 -8.92 -0.36 6.13
C TRP A 178 -9.88 0.51 6.93
N GLU A 179 -11.03 -0.03 7.34
CA GLU A 179 -11.98 0.66 8.22
C GLU A 179 -11.35 1.02 9.57
N SER A 180 -10.56 0.09 10.11
CA SER A 180 -9.81 0.32 11.35
C SER A 180 -8.81 1.47 11.20
N VAL A 181 -8.04 1.50 10.11
CA VAL A 181 -7.07 2.57 9.82
C VAL A 181 -7.79 3.93 9.66
N ARG A 182 -8.89 3.99 8.91
CA ARG A 182 -9.69 5.24 8.77
C ARG A 182 -10.19 5.75 10.12
N SER A 183 -10.68 4.84 10.98
CA SER A 183 -11.12 5.20 12.33
C SER A 183 -10.01 5.79 13.19
N LEU A 184 -8.77 5.29 13.03
CA LEU A 184 -7.59 5.80 13.76
C LEU A 184 -7.24 7.22 13.33
N VAL A 185 -7.20 7.47 12.04
CA VAL A 185 -6.90 8.79 11.49
C VAL A 185 -8.01 9.79 11.82
N GLY A 186 -9.27 9.38 11.74
CA GLY A 186 -10.41 10.18 12.20
C GLY A 186 -10.33 10.58 13.67
N ALA A 187 -9.59 9.82 14.50
CA ALA A 187 -9.30 10.14 15.90
C ALA A 187 -8.02 10.97 16.09
N GLY A 188 -7.31 11.35 14.99
CA GLY A 188 -6.13 12.22 15.03
C GLY A 188 -4.78 11.50 14.97
N THR A 189 -4.74 10.17 14.87
CA THR A 189 -3.48 9.41 14.70
C THR A 189 -2.93 9.63 13.29
N THR A 190 -1.62 9.90 13.16
CA THR A 190 -0.94 9.92 11.85
C THR A 190 -0.56 8.49 11.46
N VAL A 191 -0.82 8.10 10.23
CA VAL A 191 -0.50 6.76 9.72
C VAL A 191 0.47 6.86 8.54
N LEU A 192 1.58 6.14 8.63
CA LEU A 192 2.47 5.86 7.50
C LEU A 192 2.37 4.38 7.17
N LEU A 193 1.85 4.04 6.00
CA LEU A 193 1.72 2.66 5.56
C LEU A 193 2.61 2.38 4.36
N THR A 194 3.23 1.21 4.33
CA THR A 194 3.85 0.67 3.12
C THR A 194 2.93 -0.32 2.46
N THR A 195 2.88 -0.31 1.15
CA THR A 195 2.13 -1.29 0.38
C THR A 195 2.72 -1.49 -1.01
N GLN A 196 2.48 -2.65 -1.57
CA GLN A 196 2.66 -2.93 -2.99
C GLN A 196 1.31 -2.97 -3.72
N TYR A 197 0.20 -2.94 -2.98
CA TYR A 197 -1.14 -2.99 -3.52
C TYR A 197 -1.67 -1.58 -3.78
N LEU A 198 -1.88 -1.29 -5.05
CA LEU A 198 -2.34 0.01 -5.53
C LEU A 198 -3.74 0.34 -5.04
N GLU A 199 -4.61 -0.66 -4.92
CA GLU A 199 -5.95 -0.51 -4.37
C GLU A 199 -5.92 0.00 -2.91
N GLU A 200 -5.00 -0.52 -2.08
CA GLU A 200 -4.85 -0.07 -0.70
C GLU A 200 -4.44 1.41 -0.61
N ALA A 201 -3.46 1.81 -1.43
CA ALA A 201 -3.04 3.20 -1.51
C ALA A 201 -4.18 4.10 -2.01
N ASP A 202 -4.93 3.68 -3.04
CA ASP A 202 -6.07 4.42 -3.62
C ASP A 202 -7.22 4.61 -2.62
N GLN A 203 -7.47 3.60 -1.79
CA GLN A 203 -8.57 3.59 -0.81
C GLN A 203 -8.26 4.33 0.48
N LEU A 204 -7.00 4.35 0.92
CA LEU A 204 -6.64 4.84 2.25
C LEU A 204 -5.88 6.15 2.24
N ALA A 205 -5.02 6.40 1.25
CA ALA A 205 -4.02 7.44 1.36
C ALA A 205 -4.55 8.83 1.01
N ASP A 206 -4.24 9.80 1.88
CA ASP A 206 -4.34 11.22 1.57
C ASP A 206 -3.21 11.67 0.65
N LEU A 207 -2.01 11.10 0.84
CA LEU A 207 -0.83 11.33 0.02
C LEU A 207 -0.11 10.00 -0.24
N ILE A 208 0.42 9.84 -1.45
CA ILE A 208 1.16 8.64 -1.88
C ILE A 208 2.54 9.07 -2.35
N SER A 209 3.59 8.49 -1.76
CA SER A 209 4.95 8.55 -2.29
C SER A 209 5.26 7.23 -3.02
N VAL A 210 5.53 7.30 -4.32
CA VAL A 210 5.99 6.16 -5.10
C VAL A 210 7.49 6.03 -4.93
N VAL A 211 7.94 4.89 -4.42
CA VAL A 211 9.35 4.61 -4.15
C VAL A 211 9.86 3.52 -5.08
N ASP A 212 10.99 3.79 -5.73
CA ASP A 212 11.73 2.82 -6.52
C ASP A 212 13.24 3.05 -6.37
N GLY A 213 14.03 1.97 -6.33
CA GLY A 213 15.49 2.05 -6.15
C GLY A 213 15.94 2.86 -4.94
N GLY A 214 15.16 2.88 -3.85
CA GLY A 214 15.47 3.61 -2.62
C GLY A 214 15.23 5.12 -2.68
N ARG A 215 14.51 5.63 -3.70
CA ARG A 215 14.20 7.04 -3.92
C ARG A 215 12.70 7.25 -4.09
N VAL A 216 12.20 8.42 -3.71
CA VAL A 216 10.85 8.86 -4.09
C VAL A 216 10.91 9.34 -5.55
N ILE A 217 10.18 8.67 -6.44
CA ILE A 217 10.13 8.98 -7.87
C ILE A 217 8.89 9.80 -8.27
N ALA A 218 7.84 9.75 -7.47
CA ALA A 218 6.65 10.59 -7.63
C ALA A 218 5.93 10.74 -6.29
N GLU A 219 5.24 11.88 -6.09
CA GLU A 219 4.44 12.13 -4.90
C GLU A 219 3.18 12.95 -5.25
N GLY A 220 2.06 12.59 -4.63
CA GLY A 220 0.79 13.27 -4.80
C GLY A 220 -0.39 12.52 -4.23
N THR A 221 -1.57 13.13 -4.31
CA THR A 221 -2.83 12.42 -4.09
C THR A 221 -3.05 11.37 -5.17
N ALA A 222 -3.88 10.38 -4.93
CA ALA A 222 -4.22 9.36 -5.93
C ALA A 222 -4.68 10.00 -7.26
N ASP A 223 -5.55 11.01 -7.19
CA ASP A 223 -6.04 11.72 -8.38
C ASP A 223 -4.93 12.47 -9.13
N ARG A 224 -3.99 13.10 -8.41
CA ARG A 224 -2.84 13.78 -9.02
C ARG A 224 -1.92 12.80 -9.73
N LEU A 225 -1.62 11.67 -9.08
CA LEU A 225 -0.78 10.63 -9.67
C LEU A 225 -1.44 10.01 -10.91
N LYS A 226 -2.75 9.70 -10.86
CA LYS A 226 -3.52 9.24 -12.02
C LYS A 226 -3.47 10.22 -13.17
N GLY A 227 -3.46 11.52 -12.89
CA GLY A 227 -3.30 12.58 -13.90
C GLY A 227 -1.95 12.59 -14.62
N LEU A 228 -0.87 12.01 -14.04
CA LEU A 228 0.45 11.94 -14.68
C LEU A 228 0.47 11.02 -15.92
N VAL A 229 -0.44 10.04 -16.00
CA VAL A 229 -0.49 9.08 -17.12
C VAL A 229 -1.24 9.63 -18.33
N GLY A 230 -1.99 10.69 -18.15
CA GLY A 230 -2.76 11.34 -19.21
C GLY A 230 -4.25 11.41 -18.88
N GLY A 231 -5.06 11.79 -19.91
CA GLY A 231 -6.51 11.93 -19.78
C GLY A 231 -7.26 10.63 -19.48
N ASP A 232 -8.61 10.75 -19.45
CA ASP A 232 -9.49 9.59 -19.31
C ASP A 232 -9.19 8.52 -20.37
N ARG A 233 -9.54 7.28 -20.11
CA ARG A 233 -9.36 6.16 -21.01
C ARG A 233 -10.70 5.64 -21.50
N LEU A 234 -10.76 5.37 -22.80
CA LEU A 234 -11.85 4.63 -23.39
C LEU A 234 -11.46 3.16 -23.46
N ASP A 235 -12.20 2.33 -22.74
CA ASP A 235 -12.10 0.88 -22.81
C ASP A 235 -13.21 0.35 -23.68
N VAL A 236 -12.87 -0.55 -24.62
CA VAL A 236 -13.80 -1.19 -25.53
C VAL A 236 -13.56 -2.70 -25.52
N VAL A 237 -14.59 -3.48 -25.24
CA VAL A 237 -14.59 -4.94 -25.33
C VAL A 237 -15.28 -5.32 -26.64
N VAL A 238 -14.55 -5.95 -27.57
CA VAL A 238 -15.07 -6.33 -28.89
C VAL A 238 -15.74 -7.70 -28.79
N ALA A 239 -16.98 -7.83 -29.30
CA ALA A 239 -17.73 -9.09 -29.26
C ALA A 239 -17.01 -10.21 -30.02
N ASN A 240 -16.43 -9.90 -31.18
CA ASN A 240 -15.65 -10.85 -31.98
C ASN A 240 -14.14 -10.58 -31.86
N PRO A 241 -13.36 -11.44 -31.16
CA PRO A 241 -11.92 -11.28 -31.02
C PRO A 241 -11.15 -11.21 -32.35
N GLY A 242 -11.68 -11.82 -33.41
CA GLY A 242 -11.07 -11.77 -34.73
C GLY A 242 -11.06 -10.38 -35.38
N ARG A 243 -11.91 -9.47 -34.91
CA ARG A 243 -11.99 -8.07 -35.35
C ARG A 243 -11.30 -7.06 -34.47
N LEU A 244 -10.55 -7.53 -33.47
CA LEU A 244 -9.88 -6.66 -32.47
C LEU A 244 -8.91 -5.67 -33.15
N ALA A 245 -8.07 -6.15 -34.06
CA ALA A 245 -7.11 -5.31 -34.79
C ALA A 245 -7.79 -4.23 -35.61
N GLU A 246 -8.92 -4.57 -36.27
CA GLU A 246 -9.71 -3.64 -37.07
C GLU A 246 -10.35 -2.56 -36.16
N ALA A 247 -10.96 -2.97 -35.05
CA ALA A 247 -11.51 -2.06 -34.04
C ALA A 247 -10.43 -1.11 -33.48
N ALA A 248 -9.23 -1.65 -33.13
CA ALA A 248 -8.12 -0.85 -32.66
C ALA A 248 -7.66 0.18 -33.73
N ALA A 249 -7.63 -0.19 -35.01
CA ALA A 249 -7.29 0.74 -36.08
C ALA A 249 -8.34 1.86 -36.25
N VAL A 250 -9.63 1.53 -36.17
CA VAL A 250 -10.74 2.51 -36.21
C VAL A 250 -10.66 3.50 -35.07
N LEU A 251 -10.56 2.99 -33.86
CA LEU A 251 -10.50 3.82 -32.64
C LEU A 251 -9.20 4.62 -32.57
N GLY A 252 -8.07 4.04 -33.00
CA GLY A 252 -6.78 4.71 -33.07
C GLY A 252 -6.81 5.91 -34.04
N ARG A 253 -7.43 5.79 -35.18
CA ARG A 253 -7.63 6.93 -36.10
C ARG A 253 -8.52 8.03 -35.53
N LEU A 254 -9.52 7.63 -34.72
CA LEU A 254 -10.50 8.57 -34.14
C LEU A 254 -9.96 9.37 -32.98
N PHE A 255 -9.14 8.74 -32.09
CA PHE A 255 -8.69 9.32 -30.85
C PHE A 255 -7.17 9.52 -30.78
N GLY A 256 -6.43 8.94 -31.70
CA GLY A 256 -4.99 8.81 -31.63
C GLY A 256 -4.16 10.03 -32.00
N GLY A 257 -4.71 11.11 -32.47
CA GLY A 257 -3.91 12.25 -32.93
C GLY A 257 -2.94 11.88 -34.06
N SER A 258 -1.91 12.71 -34.32
CA SER A 258 -0.94 12.53 -35.43
C SER A 258 0.23 11.58 -35.11
N GLY A 259 0.20 10.82 -34.00
CA GLY A 259 1.22 9.84 -33.64
C GLY A 259 0.85 8.42 -34.05
N ALA A 260 1.81 7.65 -34.59
CA ALA A 260 1.60 6.22 -34.84
C ALA A 260 1.40 5.52 -33.47
N PHE A 261 0.18 5.02 -33.22
CA PHE A 261 -0.09 4.20 -32.06
C PHE A 261 0.44 2.80 -32.29
N ASP A 262 1.27 2.32 -31.37
CA ASP A 262 1.66 0.92 -31.33
C ASP A 262 0.44 0.09 -30.92
N LEU A 263 -0.03 -0.78 -31.78
CA LEU A 263 -1.19 -1.65 -31.54
C LEU A 263 -0.98 -2.51 -30.29
N ASP A 264 0.25 -2.88 -29.97
CA ASP A 264 0.59 -3.68 -28.78
C ASP A 264 0.41 -2.89 -27.47
N GLN A 265 0.45 -1.55 -27.52
CA GLN A 265 0.17 -0.68 -26.36
C GLN A 265 -1.33 -0.40 -26.18
N LEU A 266 -2.14 -0.54 -27.22
CA LEU A 266 -3.58 -0.32 -27.19
C LEU A 266 -4.37 -1.56 -26.74
N VAL A 267 -3.84 -2.75 -27.05
CA VAL A 267 -4.50 -4.03 -26.74
C VAL A 267 -4.01 -4.51 -25.37
N LYS A 268 -4.84 -4.37 -24.36
CA LYS A 268 -4.58 -4.98 -23.04
C LYS A 268 -5.21 -6.36 -22.99
N PHE A 269 -4.42 -7.36 -22.60
CA PHE A 269 -4.93 -8.66 -22.20
C PHE A 269 -5.77 -8.47 -20.93
N ASP A 270 -6.94 -9.10 -20.85
CA ASP A 270 -7.70 -9.18 -19.60
C ASP A 270 -6.86 -9.93 -18.58
N GLN A 271 -6.84 -9.50 -17.32
CA GLN A 271 -5.90 -9.97 -16.28
C GLN A 271 -6.08 -11.43 -15.85
N SER A 272 -6.96 -12.18 -16.50
CA SER A 272 -7.10 -13.64 -16.35
C SER A 272 -7.70 -14.26 -17.61
N PRO A 273 -6.96 -14.34 -18.72
CA PRO A 273 -7.42 -15.19 -19.80
C PRO A 273 -7.28 -16.65 -19.34
N GLY A 274 -8.40 -17.39 -19.29
CA GLY A 274 -8.33 -18.84 -19.27
C GLY A 274 -7.45 -19.32 -20.42
N GLU A 275 -6.72 -20.41 -20.26
CA GLU A 275 -5.87 -20.97 -21.33
C GLU A 275 -6.69 -21.10 -22.63
N GLY A 276 -6.40 -20.23 -23.62
CA GLY A 276 -7.04 -20.22 -24.94
C GLY A 276 -7.93 -19.02 -25.26
N GLU A 277 -8.21 -18.08 -24.35
CA GLU A 277 -8.96 -16.87 -24.66
C GLU A 277 -8.10 -15.80 -25.32
N ARG A 278 -8.58 -15.29 -26.49
CA ARG A 278 -7.92 -14.18 -27.19
C ARG A 278 -8.25 -12.84 -26.53
N PRO A 279 -7.33 -11.86 -26.56
CA PRO A 279 -7.59 -10.54 -25.99
C PRO A 279 -8.80 -9.91 -26.72
N ARG A 280 -9.71 -9.29 -25.96
CA ARG A 280 -10.93 -8.65 -26.47
C ARG A 280 -11.00 -7.17 -26.15
N ARG A 281 -10.10 -6.65 -25.30
CA ARG A 281 -10.16 -5.29 -24.77
C ARG A 281 -9.16 -4.37 -25.45
N ILE A 282 -9.64 -3.21 -25.87
CA ILE A 282 -8.86 -2.08 -26.36
C ILE A 282 -8.96 -0.97 -25.30
N SER A 283 -7.83 -0.38 -24.89
CA SER A 283 -7.79 0.74 -23.96
C SER A 283 -6.97 1.88 -24.56
N LEU A 284 -7.58 3.05 -24.77
CA LEU A 284 -6.92 4.19 -25.40
C LEU A 284 -7.20 5.51 -24.67
N PRO A 285 -6.23 6.45 -24.62
CA PRO A 285 -6.43 7.74 -23.97
C PRO A 285 -7.43 8.60 -24.77
N VAL A 286 -8.29 9.34 -24.06
CA VAL A 286 -9.24 10.28 -24.66
C VAL A 286 -9.15 11.63 -23.96
N ALA A 287 -9.13 12.70 -24.76
CA ALA A 287 -9.04 14.06 -24.24
C ALA A 287 -10.41 14.61 -23.78
N ASP A 288 -11.49 14.17 -24.42
CA ASP A 288 -12.86 14.60 -24.13
C ASP A 288 -13.74 13.42 -23.72
N ARG A 289 -13.97 13.30 -22.42
CA ARG A 289 -14.80 12.27 -21.82
C ARG A 289 -16.23 12.27 -22.34
N ARG A 290 -16.82 13.47 -22.52
CA ARG A 290 -18.25 13.60 -22.79
C ARG A 290 -18.65 13.12 -24.19
N GLY A 291 -17.77 13.33 -25.17
CA GLY A 291 -18.01 12.95 -26.54
C GLY A 291 -17.42 11.60 -26.95
N ALA A 292 -16.49 11.04 -26.15
CA ALA A 292 -15.71 9.86 -26.53
C ALA A 292 -16.58 8.63 -26.79
N LEU A 293 -17.49 8.27 -25.89
CA LEU A 293 -18.40 7.14 -26.02
C LEU A 293 -19.23 7.21 -27.32
N ALA A 294 -19.91 8.34 -27.54
CA ALA A 294 -20.78 8.51 -28.70
C ALA A 294 -20.01 8.49 -30.03
N ARG A 295 -18.77 8.98 -30.03
CA ARG A 295 -17.89 8.93 -31.23
C ARG A 295 -17.40 7.52 -31.48
N ALA A 296 -17.02 6.79 -30.42
CA ALA A 296 -16.57 5.40 -30.54
C ALA A 296 -17.67 4.48 -31.06
N VAL A 297 -18.88 4.54 -30.48
CA VAL A 297 -20.03 3.76 -30.91
C VAL A 297 -20.30 3.99 -32.40
N ARG A 298 -20.44 5.25 -32.83
CA ARG A 298 -20.72 5.58 -34.23
C ARG A 298 -19.63 5.09 -35.20
N ALA A 299 -18.35 5.15 -34.76
CA ALA A 299 -17.25 4.72 -35.60
C ALA A 299 -17.19 3.19 -35.74
N LEU A 300 -17.49 2.45 -34.68
CA LEU A 300 -17.56 0.99 -34.71
C LEU A 300 -18.78 0.49 -35.50
N ASP A 301 -19.94 1.13 -35.28
CA ASP A 301 -21.17 0.81 -36.02
C ASP A 301 -21.00 1.02 -37.54
N ALA A 302 -20.32 2.10 -37.95
CA ALA A 302 -20.05 2.38 -39.37
C ALA A 302 -19.24 1.28 -40.05
N GLU A 303 -18.39 0.57 -39.32
CA GLU A 303 -17.58 -0.56 -39.81
C GLU A 303 -18.23 -1.91 -39.46
N GLY A 304 -19.43 -1.92 -38.90
CA GLY A 304 -20.15 -3.13 -38.48
C GLY A 304 -19.42 -3.94 -37.42
N ILE A 305 -18.69 -3.27 -36.54
CA ILE A 305 -17.96 -3.90 -35.40
C ILE A 305 -18.83 -3.78 -34.15
N GLU A 306 -19.27 -4.94 -33.65
CA GLU A 306 -20.06 -5.01 -32.42
C GLU A 306 -19.15 -4.96 -31.19
N ALA A 307 -19.48 -4.07 -30.28
CA ALA A 307 -18.83 -3.97 -28.95
C ALA A 307 -19.73 -4.56 -27.87
N GLU A 308 -19.19 -5.46 -27.07
CA GLU A 308 -19.87 -6.07 -25.93
C GLU A 308 -19.97 -5.09 -24.77
N ASP A 309 -18.90 -4.29 -24.55
CA ASP A 309 -18.86 -3.24 -23.53
C ASP A 309 -18.05 -2.03 -23.98
N LEU A 310 -18.51 -0.83 -23.59
CA LEU A 310 -17.80 0.42 -23.78
C LEU A 310 -17.88 1.28 -22.52
N ALA A 311 -16.72 1.65 -21.98
CA ALA A 311 -16.64 2.49 -20.80
C ALA A 311 -15.60 3.60 -20.95
N VAL A 312 -15.89 4.79 -20.42
CA VAL A 312 -14.86 5.82 -20.20
C VAL A 312 -14.53 5.87 -18.73
N ARG A 313 -13.30 5.56 -18.39
CA ARG A 313 -12.81 5.56 -17.02
C ARG A 313 -11.60 6.48 -16.83
N ARG A 314 -11.34 6.84 -15.59
CA ARG A 314 -10.07 7.46 -15.22
C ARG A 314 -8.93 6.44 -15.26
N PRO A 315 -7.67 6.88 -15.49
CA PRO A 315 -6.52 6.01 -15.32
C PRO A 315 -6.50 5.36 -13.93
N THR A 316 -5.95 4.15 -13.84
CA THR A 316 -5.71 3.47 -12.55
C THR A 316 -4.31 3.81 -12.03
N LEU A 317 -4.07 3.58 -10.74
CA LEU A 317 -2.73 3.68 -10.18
C LEU A 317 -1.78 2.63 -10.78
N ASP A 318 -2.29 1.47 -11.25
CA ASP A 318 -1.50 0.46 -11.97
C ASP A 318 -0.86 1.03 -13.23
N GLU A 319 -1.60 1.83 -13.99
CA GLU A 319 -1.09 2.49 -15.19
C GLU A 319 -0.03 3.55 -14.85
N VAL A 320 -0.20 4.27 -13.73
CA VAL A 320 0.81 5.19 -13.20
C VAL A 320 2.08 4.45 -12.84
N PHE A 321 1.93 3.39 -12.06
CA PHE A 321 3.03 2.60 -11.54
C PHE A 321 3.85 1.98 -12.66
N LEU A 322 3.19 1.32 -13.62
CA LEU A 322 3.81 0.73 -14.80
C LEU A 322 4.60 1.78 -15.62
N ARG A 323 4.03 2.98 -15.78
CA ARG A 323 4.70 4.06 -16.50
C ARG A 323 5.94 4.60 -15.78
N LEU A 324 5.90 4.67 -14.44
CA LEU A 324 6.99 5.22 -13.64
C LEU A 324 8.12 4.23 -13.40
N THR A 325 7.80 2.94 -13.21
CA THR A 325 8.77 1.88 -12.84
C THR A 325 9.15 0.96 -13.99
N GLY A 326 8.37 0.98 -15.09
CA GLY A 326 8.55 0.06 -16.23
C GLY A 326 8.17 -1.39 -15.92
N SER A 327 7.62 -1.67 -14.74
CA SER A 327 7.19 -3.00 -14.29
C SER A 327 5.77 -2.95 -13.73
N PRO A 328 4.94 -4.00 -13.96
CA PRO A 328 3.62 -4.07 -13.37
C PRO A 328 3.70 -4.21 -11.83
N ALA A 329 2.71 -3.65 -11.13
CA ALA A 329 2.56 -3.89 -9.70
C ALA A 329 2.12 -5.34 -9.45
N GLU A 330 2.52 -5.92 -8.33
CA GLU A 330 2.04 -7.25 -7.94
C GLU A 330 0.56 -7.19 -7.57
N SER A 331 -0.21 -8.15 -8.07
CA SER A 331 -1.61 -8.28 -7.69
C SER A 331 -1.74 -9.10 -6.40
N PRO A 332 -2.80 -8.87 -5.60
CA PRO A 332 -3.04 -9.66 -4.40
C PRO A 332 -3.22 -11.17 -4.65
N ALA A 333 -3.58 -11.57 -5.88
CA ALA A 333 -3.71 -12.96 -6.29
C ALA A 333 -2.35 -13.66 -6.46
N ASP A 334 -1.32 -12.91 -6.89
CA ASP A 334 0.03 -13.44 -7.11
C ASP A 334 0.74 -13.77 -5.79
N ALA A 335 0.43 -13.03 -4.72
CA ALA A 335 1.03 -13.23 -3.39
C ALA A 335 0.53 -14.51 -2.68
N ALA A 336 -0.65 -15.03 -3.01
CA ALA A 336 -1.23 -16.21 -2.39
C ALA A 336 -0.57 -17.53 -2.84
N GLY A 337 0.22 -17.51 -3.92
CA GLY A 337 0.91 -18.68 -4.50
C GLY A 337 2.42 -18.76 -4.22
N ALA A 338 3.03 -17.74 -3.61
CA ALA A 338 4.46 -17.73 -3.39
C ALA A 338 4.85 -18.60 -2.17
N PRO A 339 5.84 -19.52 -2.29
CA PRO A 339 6.33 -20.26 -1.14
C PRO A 339 7.00 -19.30 -0.14
N ALA A 340 6.74 -19.50 1.16
CA ALA A 340 7.31 -18.69 2.22
C ALA A 340 8.86 -18.63 2.08
N PRO A 341 9.48 -17.45 2.19
CA PRO A 341 10.94 -17.34 2.14
C PRO A 341 11.56 -18.13 3.30
N PRO A 342 12.73 -18.79 3.09
CA PRO A 342 13.38 -19.55 4.13
C PRO A 342 13.70 -18.65 5.33
N ALA A 343 13.40 -19.15 6.52
CA ALA A 343 13.68 -18.47 7.78
C ALA A 343 15.17 -18.05 7.82
N ALA A 344 15.40 -16.75 7.94
CA ALA A 344 16.77 -16.22 8.10
C ALA A 344 17.39 -16.81 9.37
N GLY A 345 18.43 -17.63 9.19
CA GLY A 345 19.13 -18.28 10.30
C GLY A 345 19.62 -17.27 11.33
N VAL A 346 19.25 -17.50 12.57
CA VAL A 346 19.78 -16.76 13.72
C VAL A 346 21.30 -17.04 13.78
N PRO A 347 22.18 -16.02 13.74
CA PRO A 347 23.60 -16.26 13.92
C PRO A 347 23.85 -16.81 15.32
N ALA A 348 24.52 -17.97 15.40
CA ALA A 348 24.94 -18.59 16.64
C ALA A 348 25.84 -17.63 17.45
N ALA A 349 25.56 -17.51 18.75
CA ALA A 349 26.39 -16.76 19.66
C ALA A 349 27.81 -17.36 19.71
N PRO A 350 28.88 -16.53 19.78
CA PRO A 350 30.24 -17.03 19.94
C PRO A 350 30.41 -17.69 21.32
N GLY A 351 30.81 -18.95 21.31
CA GLY A 351 31.11 -19.70 22.53
C GLY A 351 32.22 -19.02 23.32
N THR A 352 31.97 -18.86 24.63
CA THR A 352 32.98 -18.55 25.63
C THR A 352 33.89 -19.76 25.86
N THR A 353 35.15 -19.63 25.55
CA THR A 353 36.29 -20.36 26.17
C THR A 353 37.02 -19.42 27.10
#